data_7fea9bf3abbd3afbab7efce45ffec27d
#
_entry.id   7fea9bf3abbd3afbab7efce45ffec27d
#
_cell.length_a   1.000
_cell.length_b   1.000
_cell.length_c   1.000
_cell.angle_alpha   90.00
_cell.angle_beta   90.00
_cell.angle_gamma   90.00
#
_symmetry.space_group_name_H-M   'P 1'
#
loop_
_entity.id
_entity.type
_entity.pdbx_description
1 polymer ?
#
loop_
_entity_poly.entity_id
_entity_poly.type
_entity_poly.pdbx_seq_one_letter_code
_entity_poly.pdbx_strand_id
1 'polypeptide(L)'
;MNKQLQDLLITIVAGMGMLLSTLDTGIINIALPFLKEQFQTSTDIAAFTITGYTLALAISILPLGVLSDKFGKLKISYLGFVLFGLSSLFCGLINNISLLIIGRIFQGIGAAALQATSAALITTLVSEKRKNSSIGILGIMIGLGPILGPSLGGIILSLSFWQLIFLINIPFVILGIACNNFLLNKLSEKNNKRQLDILGITINALMLVSLLLGLSLLNKLHLFIVGIILILSSLLLGIIFYYVELNNKHALIDIKGLKNNPQVISYLLQTVTFGFASAMIFLLPPFIFEQSYHLEVGQTGFLVLGAPTGLVLFSRISSKINNGDKNKLFSHIGLSIIIISLIFLLLINPNWPYQLLTLGLFIYGIGGGYFQPANIASIMQASPMEIQGSTGALQRMLQNIAISIGSAIGATCLNIWSNDLLLATRIGWGITLILVIISLKEVIKFFHHK
;
A
#
# COMPACT_ATOMS: atom_id res chain seq x y z
N MET A 1 -16.79 29.07 2.23
CA MET A 1 -15.93 28.43 1.19
C MET A 1 -16.82 27.80 0.13
N ASN A 2 -16.50 27.96 -1.16
CA ASN A 2 -17.23 27.26 -2.22
C ASN A 2 -17.03 25.73 -2.05
N LYS A 3 -18.13 24.94 -2.06
CA LYS A 3 -18.08 23.47 -1.90
C LYS A 3 -17.16 22.81 -2.92
N GLN A 4 -17.09 23.31 -4.14
CA GLN A 4 -16.20 22.78 -5.18
C GLN A 4 -14.72 22.94 -4.83
N LEU A 5 -14.32 24.09 -4.28
CA LEU A 5 -12.97 24.33 -3.82
C LEU A 5 -12.62 23.45 -2.60
N GLN A 6 -13.58 23.30 -1.68
CA GLN A 6 -13.42 22.39 -0.54
C GLN A 6 -13.15 20.96 -0.97
N ASP A 7 -13.99 20.41 -1.85
CA ASP A 7 -13.84 19.04 -2.38
C ASP A 7 -12.50 18.85 -3.08
N LEU A 8 -12.05 19.86 -3.85
CA LEU A 8 -10.76 19.84 -4.55
C LEU A 8 -9.60 19.80 -3.55
N LEU A 9 -9.59 20.70 -2.57
CA LEU A 9 -8.51 20.77 -1.58
C LEU A 9 -8.42 19.49 -0.73
N ILE A 10 -9.56 18.93 -0.30
CA ILE A 10 -9.58 17.64 0.43
C ILE A 10 -9.02 16.52 -0.44
N THR A 11 -9.40 16.48 -1.73
CA THR A 11 -8.89 15.48 -2.67
C THR A 11 -7.38 15.62 -2.89
N ILE A 12 -6.87 16.85 -2.97
CA ILE A 12 -5.43 17.13 -3.05
C ILE A 12 -4.72 16.64 -1.79
N VAL A 13 -5.18 17.01 -0.60
CA VAL A 13 -4.57 16.59 0.67
C VAL A 13 -4.53 15.05 0.76
N ALA A 14 -5.65 14.37 0.51
CA ALA A 14 -5.71 12.92 0.56
C ALA A 14 -4.81 12.24 -0.50
N GLY A 15 -4.86 12.74 -1.74
CA GLY A 15 -4.08 12.22 -2.85
C GLY A 15 -2.58 12.43 -2.68
N MET A 16 -2.18 13.64 -2.26
CA MET A 16 -0.76 13.97 -2.02
C MET A 16 -0.18 13.13 -0.88
N GLY A 17 -0.92 12.97 0.22
CA GLY A 17 -0.49 12.12 1.32
C GLY A 17 -0.25 10.67 0.89
N MET A 18 -1.13 10.14 0.04
CA MET A 18 -0.98 8.81 -0.50
C MET A 18 0.19 8.70 -1.49
N LEU A 19 0.31 9.66 -2.41
CA LEU A 19 1.40 9.71 -3.39
C LEU A 19 2.76 9.75 -2.69
N LEU A 20 2.94 10.67 -1.73
CA LEU A 20 4.20 10.82 -0.99
C LEU A 20 4.64 9.50 -0.35
N SER A 21 3.74 8.81 0.36
CA SER A 21 4.07 7.57 1.06
C SER A 21 4.42 6.41 0.11
N THR A 22 3.78 6.33 -1.06
CA THR A 22 4.03 5.26 -2.04
C THR A 22 5.22 5.57 -2.95
N LEU A 23 5.41 6.83 -3.32
CA LEU A 23 6.55 7.31 -4.11
C LEU A 23 7.86 7.12 -3.37
N ASP A 24 7.92 7.52 -2.11
CA ASP A 24 9.09 7.41 -1.25
C ASP A 24 9.56 5.94 -1.13
N THR A 25 8.63 5.01 -0.96
CA THR A 25 8.93 3.57 -0.94
C THR A 25 9.52 3.10 -2.28
N GLY A 26 8.99 3.58 -3.40
CA GLY A 26 9.49 3.24 -4.74
C GLY A 26 10.90 3.75 -5.00
N ILE A 27 11.20 5.00 -4.61
CA ILE A 27 12.50 5.64 -4.82
C ILE A 27 13.61 4.93 -4.03
N ILE A 28 13.37 4.67 -2.74
CA ILE A 28 14.40 4.12 -1.85
C ILE A 28 14.84 2.70 -2.23
N ASN A 29 13.94 1.90 -2.81
CA ASN A 29 14.27 0.55 -3.26
C ASN A 29 15.39 0.54 -4.31
N ILE A 30 15.39 1.49 -5.23
CA ILE A 30 16.45 1.65 -6.25
C ILE A 30 17.71 2.28 -5.67
N ALA A 31 17.57 3.12 -4.64
CA ALA A 31 18.70 3.78 -4.02
C ALA A 31 19.54 2.85 -3.11
N LEU A 32 19.05 1.65 -2.76
CA LEU A 32 19.71 0.77 -1.79
C LEU A 32 21.16 0.43 -2.15
N PRO A 33 21.53 0.00 -3.38
CA PRO A 33 22.91 -0.27 -3.74
C PRO A 33 23.81 0.98 -3.62
N PHE A 34 23.28 2.14 -4.04
CA PHE A 34 23.98 3.41 -3.95
C PHE A 34 24.24 3.82 -2.50
N LEU A 35 23.23 3.70 -1.61
CA LEU A 35 23.37 4.00 -0.18
C LEU A 35 24.40 3.11 0.50
N LYS A 36 24.46 1.83 0.14
CA LYS A 36 25.49 0.91 0.63
C LYS A 36 26.90 1.42 0.31
N GLU A 37 27.14 1.84 -0.92
CA GLU A 37 28.44 2.35 -1.38
C GLU A 37 28.74 3.72 -0.75
N GLN A 38 27.77 4.63 -0.77
CA GLN A 38 27.90 6.00 -0.24
C GLN A 38 28.28 6.03 1.25
N PHE A 39 27.68 5.14 2.03
CA PHE A 39 27.93 5.06 3.49
C PHE A 39 28.97 3.99 3.86
N GLN A 40 29.60 3.33 2.89
CA GLN A 40 30.59 2.26 3.08
C GLN A 40 30.11 1.22 4.11
N THR A 41 28.88 0.75 3.95
CA THR A 41 28.22 -0.13 4.93
C THR A 41 27.84 -1.48 4.30
N SER A 42 27.38 -2.43 5.13
CA SER A 42 26.86 -3.71 4.63
C SER A 42 25.47 -3.53 4.00
N THR A 43 25.13 -4.44 3.09
CA THR A 43 23.77 -4.47 2.48
C THR A 43 22.67 -4.59 3.54
N ASP A 44 22.96 -5.35 4.62
CA ASP A 44 22.00 -5.53 5.73
C ASP A 44 21.73 -4.23 6.48
N ILE A 45 22.75 -3.43 6.77
CA ILE A 45 22.60 -2.14 7.44
C ILE A 45 21.87 -1.15 6.51
N ALA A 46 22.26 -1.09 5.23
CA ALA A 46 21.57 -0.24 4.27
C ALA A 46 20.07 -0.62 4.12
N ALA A 47 19.75 -1.92 4.16
CA ALA A 47 18.37 -2.40 4.09
C ALA A 47 17.48 -1.92 5.26
N PHE A 48 18.06 -1.57 6.42
CA PHE A 48 17.29 -0.97 7.52
C PHE A 48 16.70 0.39 7.18
N THR A 49 17.20 1.10 6.17
CA THR A 49 16.57 2.33 5.67
C THR A 49 15.18 2.06 5.07
N ILE A 50 14.98 0.88 4.48
CA ILE A 50 13.68 0.43 3.96
C ILE A 50 12.86 -0.22 5.08
N THR A 51 13.46 -1.17 5.80
CA THR A 51 12.78 -1.95 6.84
C THR A 51 12.31 -1.06 7.99
N GLY A 52 13.13 -0.10 8.43
CA GLY A 52 12.76 0.85 9.49
C GLY A 52 11.53 1.69 9.13
N TYR A 53 11.48 2.20 7.90
CA TYR A 53 10.31 2.92 7.39
C TYR A 53 9.06 2.04 7.33
N THR A 54 9.16 0.86 6.71
CA THR A 54 8.00 -0.03 6.51
C THR A 54 7.46 -0.59 7.81
N LEU A 55 8.31 -0.92 8.78
CA LEU A 55 7.90 -1.33 10.11
C LEU A 55 7.21 -0.18 10.86
N ALA A 56 7.80 1.01 10.87
CA ALA A 56 7.20 2.17 11.53
C ALA A 56 5.84 2.52 10.92
N LEU A 57 5.73 2.47 9.58
CA LEU A 57 4.47 2.65 8.87
C LEU A 57 3.44 1.60 9.29
N ALA A 58 3.79 0.31 9.25
CA ALA A 58 2.87 -0.79 9.54
C ALA A 58 2.35 -0.73 10.99
N ILE A 59 3.23 -0.48 11.96
CA ILE A 59 2.87 -0.39 13.38
C ILE A 59 1.96 0.81 13.64
N SER A 60 2.24 1.94 13.00
CA SER A 60 1.59 3.22 13.30
C SER A 60 0.26 3.45 12.57
N ILE A 61 0.00 2.75 11.46
CA ILE A 61 -1.12 3.06 10.59
C ILE A 61 -2.48 2.88 11.29
N LEU A 62 -2.66 1.80 12.03
CA LEU A 62 -3.91 1.52 12.73
C LEU A 62 -4.12 2.44 13.94
N PRO A 63 -3.15 2.64 14.85
CA PRO A 63 -3.26 3.64 15.92
C PRO A 63 -3.57 5.06 15.42
N LEU A 64 -2.91 5.50 14.34
CA LEU A 64 -3.14 6.82 13.75
C LEU A 64 -4.51 6.94 13.08
N GLY A 65 -5.06 5.83 12.56
CA GLY A 65 -6.44 5.76 12.10
C GLY A 65 -7.43 6.02 13.24
N VAL A 66 -7.27 5.33 14.38
CA VAL A 66 -8.09 5.56 15.59
C VAL A 66 -7.92 6.98 16.13
N LEU A 67 -6.68 7.50 16.16
CA LEU A 67 -6.41 8.89 16.54
C LEU A 67 -7.08 9.88 15.58
N SER A 68 -7.17 9.57 14.30
CA SER A 68 -7.86 10.42 13.32
C SER A 68 -9.37 10.48 13.55
N ASP A 69 -9.98 9.39 13.99
CA ASP A 69 -11.38 9.35 14.36
C ASP A 69 -11.63 10.14 15.67
N LYS A 70 -10.65 10.15 16.59
CA LYS A 70 -10.75 10.86 17.87
C LYS A 70 -10.52 12.37 17.76
N PHE A 71 -9.45 12.77 17.10
CA PHE A 71 -8.98 14.16 17.08
C PHE A 71 -9.31 14.93 15.79
N GLY A 72 -9.79 14.23 14.78
CA GLY A 72 -10.08 14.78 13.47
C GLY A 72 -9.06 14.33 12.40
N LYS A 73 -9.58 14.00 11.23
CA LYS A 73 -8.81 13.45 10.13
C LYS A 73 -7.87 14.48 9.51
N LEU A 74 -8.30 15.74 9.42
CA LEU A 74 -7.46 16.84 8.94
C LEU A 74 -6.30 17.11 9.90
N LYS A 75 -6.51 17.04 11.22
CA LYS A 75 -5.43 17.27 12.20
C LYS A 75 -4.36 16.19 12.11
N ILE A 76 -4.76 14.92 12.06
CA ILE A 76 -3.81 13.81 11.96
C ILE A 76 -3.08 13.83 10.61
N SER A 77 -3.78 14.15 9.52
CA SER A 77 -3.16 14.34 8.21
C SER A 77 -2.15 15.49 8.22
N TYR A 78 -2.48 16.64 8.85
CA TYR A 78 -1.56 17.77 9.00
C TYR A 78 -0.29 17.37 9.76
N LEU A 79 -0.43 16.70 10.90
CA LEU A 79 0.71 16.18 11.66
C LEU A 79 1.53 15.18 10.84
N GLY A 80 0.85 14.34 10.04
CA GLY A 80 1.50 13.42 9.10
C GLY A 80 2.38 14.15 8.08
N PHE A 81 1.86 15.20 7.43
CA PHE A 81 2.66 16.02 6.50
C PHE A 81 3.84 16.69 7.17
N VAL A 82 3.64 17.28 8.37
CA VAL A 82 4.72 17.94 9.11
C VAL A 82 5.81 16.95 9.49
N LEU A 83 5.43 15.79 10.06
CA LEU A 83 6.40 14.78 10.48
C LEU A 83 7.14 14.18 9.27
N PHE A 84 6.40 13.84 8.20
CA PHE A 84 6.98 13.30 6.97
C PHE A 84 7.96 14.31 6.32
N GLY A 85 7.57 15.59 6.27
CA GLY A 85 8.40 16.66 5.69
C GLY A 85 9.66 16.93 6.49
N LEU A 86 9.55 17.06 7.83
CA LEU A 86 10.71 17.26 8.72
C LEU A 86 11.67 16.07 8.64
N SER A 87 11.14 14.84 8.62
CA SER A 87 11.96 13.64 8.48
C SER A 87 12.61 13.56 7.09
N SER A 88 11.91 13.98 6.02
CA SER A 88 12.49 14.04 4.68
C SER A 88 13.64 15.07 4.59
N LEU A 89 13.47 16.25 5.19
CA LEU A 89 14.56 17.25 5.31
C LEU A 89 15.73 16.69 6.08
N PHE A 90 15.45 16.06 7.23
CA PHE A 90 16.49 15.45 8.05
C PHE A 90 17.26 14.37 7.29
N CYS A 91 16.58 13.44 6.60
CA CYS A 91 17.20 12.40 5.79
C CYS A 91 18.04 12.98 4.63
N GLY A 92 17.58 14.08 4.01
CA GLY A 92 18.30 14.74 2.92
C GLY A 92 19.53 15.56 3.35
N LEU A 93 19.69 15.87 4.65
CA LEU A 93 20.79 16.67 5.16
C LEU A 93 21.86 15.85 5.91
N ILE A 94 21.56 14.59 6.22
CA ILE A 94 22.42 13.73 7.04
C ILE A 94 23.37 12.89 6.21
N ASN A 95 24.62 12.77 6.69
CA ASN A 95 25.68 11.93 6.11
C ASN A 95 26.08 10.77 7.05
N ASN A 96 25.13 10.26 7.84
CA ASN A 96 25.34 9.12 8.73
C ASN A 96 24.21 8.11 8.57
N ILE A 97 24.55 6.84 8.30
CA ILE A 97 23.57 5.78 8.02
C ILE A 97 22.64 5.50 9.21
N SER A 98 23.14 5.51 10.44
CA SER A 98 22.33 5.24 11.64
C SER A 98 21.30 6.35 11.86
N LEU A 99 21.70 7.61 11.66
CA LEU A 99 20.81 8.75 11.74
C LEU A 99 19.80 8.75 10.58
N LEU A 100 20.23 8.31 9.38
CA LEU A 100 19.33 8.13 8.24
C LEU A 100 18.23 7.09 8.57
N ILE A 101 18.59 5.96 9.17
CA ILE A 101 17.63 4.93 9.61
C ILE A 101 16.62 5.50 10.61
N ILE A 102 17.08 6.29 11.58
CA ILE A 102 16.22 6.98 12.56
C ILE A 102 15.26 7.93 11.83
N GLY A 103 15.75 8.75 10.91
CA GLY A 103 14.93 9.65 10.10
C GLY A 103 13.86 8.88 9.30
N ARG A 104 14.22 7.72 8.75
CA ARG A 104 13.31 6.81 8.03
C ARG A 104 12.19 6.25 8.92
N ILE A 105 12.49 5.95 10.19
CA ILE A 105 11.46 5.51 11.15
C ILE A 105 10.42 6.64 11.36
N PHE A 106 10.86 7.87 11.63
CA PHE A 106 9.95 9.00 11.79
C PHE A 106 9.18 9.32 10.51
N GLN A 107 9.81 9.21 9.35
CA GLN A 107 9.16 9.37 8.05
C GLN A 107 8.08 8.30 7.83
N GLY A 108 8.32 7.04 8.24
CA GLY A 108 7.33 5.97 8.22
C GLY A 108 6.11 6.24 9.10
N ILE A 109 6.29 6.83 10.29
CA ILE A 109 5.17 7.26 11.15
C ILE A 109 4.36 8.38 10.47
N GLY A 110 5.02 9.37 9.85
CA GLY A 110 4.36 10.40 9.07
C GLY A 110 3.56 9.84 7.90
N ALA A 111 4.15 8.91 7.15
CA ALA A 111 3.49 8.20 6.06
C ALA A 111 2.26 7.41 6.53
N ALA A 112 2.34 6.77 7.70
CA ALA A 112 1.21 6.05 8.31
C ALA A 112 0.02 6.98 8.59
N ALA A 113 0.26 8.18 9.11
CA ALA A 113 -0.78 9.18 9.33
C ALA A 113 -1.46 9.60 8.02
N LEU A 114 -0.66 9.82 6.97
CA LEU A 114 -1.16 10.19 5.65
C LEU A 114 -1.98 9.06 5.01
N GLN A 115 -1.51 7.82 5.06
CA GLN A 115 -2.25 6.67 4.52
C GLN A 115 -3.53 6.40 5.30
N ALA A 116 -3.49 6.42 6.63
CA ALA A 116 -4.64 6.15 7.49
C ALA A 116 -5.80 7.13 7.28
N THR A 117 -5.48 8.39 6.99
CA THR A 117 -6.49 9.46 6.85
C THR A 117 -7.00 9.65 5.42
N SER A 118 -6.25 9.23 4.39
CA SER A 118 -6.53 9.58 2.99
C SER A 118 -7.93 9.20 2.52
N ALA A 119 -8.34 7.94 2.68
CA ALA A 119 -9.67 7.50 2.26
C ALA A 119 -10.79 8.14 3.11
N ALA A 120 -10.57 8.21 4.43
CA ALA A 120 -11.54 8.78 5.37
C ALA A 120 -11.78 10.28 5.14
N LEU A 121 -10.77 11.07 4.79
CA LEU A 121 -10.91 12.47 4.40
C LEU A 121 -11.90 12.64 3.25
N ILE A 122 -11.74 11.81 2.21
CA ILE A 122 -12.62 11.87 1.03
C ILE A 122 -14.04 11.46 1.41
N THR A 123 -14.19 10.34 2.10
CA THR A 123 -15.52 9.76 2.36
C THR A 123 -16.34 10.54 3.39
N THR A 124 -15.67 11.27 4.30
CA THR A 124 -16.35 12.06 5.32
C THR A 124 -16.55 13.55 4.99
N LEU A 125 -15.63 14.13 4.20
CA LEU A 125 -15.60 15.59 4.01
C LEU A 125 -15.88 16.06 2.58
N VAL A 126 -15.77 15.18 1.57
CA VAL A 126 -16.11 15.49 0.17
C VAL A 126 -17.60 15.29 -0.08
N SER A 127 -18.21 16.17 -0.88
CA SER A 127 -19.62 16.09 -1.25
C SER A 127 -19.94 14.78 -1.98
N GLU A 128 -21.16 14.22 -1.79
CA GLU A 128 -21.57 12.94 -2.39
C GLU A 128 -21.37 12.91 -3.91
N LYS A 129 -21.66 14.03 -4.60
CA LYS A 129 -21.52 14.15 -6.06
C LYS A 129 -20.09 13.95 -6.56
N ARG A 130 -19.08 14.24 -5.73
CA ARG A 130 -17.65 14.18 -6.10
C ARG A 130 -16.88 13.07 -5.41
N LYS A 131 -17.48 12.40 -4.44
CA LYS A 131 -16.84 11.38 -3.62
C LYS A 131 -16.18 10.28 -4.46
N ASN A 132 -16.90 9.71 -5.40
CA ASN A 132 -16.38 8.64 -6.27
C ASN A 132 -15.23 9.11 -7.17
N SER A 133 -15.35 10.31 -7.76
CA SER A 133 -14.27 10.90 -8.55
C SER A 133 -13.02 11.13 -7.70
N SER A 134 -13.18 11.58 -6.45
CA SER A 134 -12.06 11.80 -5.52
C SER A 134 -11.41 10.48 -5.07
N ILE A 135 -12.21 9.43 -4.85
CA ILE A 135 -11.68 8.07 -4.58
C ILE A 135 -10.93 7.52 -5.81
N GLY A 136 -11.41 7.81 -7.02
CA GLY A 136 -10.71 7.47 -8.25
C GLY A 136 -9.33 8.15 -8.34
N ILE A 137 -9.24 9.44 -7.98
CA ILE A 137 -7.96 10.16 -7.89
C ILE A 137 -7.05 9.52 -6.84
N LEU A 138 -7.59 9.13 -5.68
CA LEU A 138 -6.83 8.42 -4.65
C LEU A 138 -6.24 7.11 -5.20
N GLY A 139 -7.03 6.33 -5.96
CA GLY A 139 -6.57 5.11 -6.63
C GLY A 139 -5.43 5.37 -7.62
N ILE A 140 -5.52 6.46 -8.39
CA ILE A 140 -4.44 6.91 -9.29
C ILE A 140 -3.16 7.22 -8.49
N MET A 141 -3.25 7.96 -7.39
CA MET A 141 -2.10 8.33 -6.57
C MET A 141 -1.41 7.12 -5.92
N ILE A 142 -2.18 6.10 -5.57
CA ILE A 142 -1.63 4.82 -5.09
C ILE A 142 -0.82 4.11 -6.19
N GLY A 143 -1.34 4.12 -7.42
CA GLY A 143 -0.68 3.49 -8.57
C GLY A 143 0.54 4.24 -9.08
N LEU A 144 0.56 5.57 -8.95
CA LEU A 144 1.67 6.41 -9.43
C LEU A 144 2.96 6.22 -8.62
N GLY A 145 2.88 5.96 -7.32
CA GLY A 145 4.06 5.81 -6.47
C GLY A 145 5.04 4.74 -6.96
N PRO A 146 4.60 3.48 -7.12
CA PRO A 146 5.45 2.40 -7.64
C PRO A 146 5.98 2.63 -9.05
N ILE A 147 5.34 3.50 -9.84
CA ILE A 147 5.78 3.84 -11.20
C ILE A 147 6.87 4.90 -11.18
N LEU A 148 6.52 6.03 -10.57
CA LEU A 148 7.37 7.21 -10.57
C LEU A 148 8.60 7.01 -9.68
N GLY A 149 8.46 6.19 -8.62
CA GLY A 149 9.53 5.93 -7.67
C GLY A 149 10.83 5.46 -8.34
N PRO A 150 10.83 4.31 -9.01
CA PRO A 150 12.03 3.82 -9.69
C PRO A 150 12.57 4.78 -10.76
N SER A 151 11.70 5.37 -11.57
CA SER A 151 12.10 6.28 -12.63
C SER A 151 12.73 7.56 -12.09
N LEU A 152 12.09 8.21 -11.11
CA LEU A 152 12.63 9.41 -10.47
C LEU A 152 13.89 9.10 -9.65
N GLY A 153 13.89 7.97 -8.93
CA GLY A 153 15.05 7.53 -8.17
C GLY A 153 16.27 7.34 -9.06
N GLY A 154 16.12 6.64 -10.19
CA GLY A 154 17.19 6.45 -11.16
C GLY A 154 17.72 7.74 -11.75
N ILE A 155 16.83 8.67 -12.16
CA ILE A 155 17.22 10.00 -12.66
C ILE A 155 17.97 10.79 -11.58
N ILE A 156 17.46 10.84 -10.35
CA ILE A 156 18.10 11.58 -9.26
C ILE A 156 19.49 11.03 -8.95
N LEU A 157 19.63 9.72 -8.87
CA LEU A 157 20.92 9.08 -8.58
C LEU A 157 21.94 9.31 -9.69
N SER A 158 21.51 9.42 -10.95
CA SER A 158 22.42 9.75 -12.06
C SER A 158 22.97 11.18 -12.00
N LEU A 159 22.31 12.09 -11.27
CA LEU A 159 22.77 13.48 -11.04
C LEU A 159 23.80 13.60 -9.91
N SER A 160 24.21 12.50 -9.27
CA SER A 160 25.17 12.46 -8.13
C SER A 160 24.72 13.21 -6.87
N PHE A 161 23.46 13.61 -6.77
CA PHE A 161 22.87 14.30 -5.61
C PHE A 161 21.82 13.39 -4.95
N TRP A 162 22.28 12.30 -4.33
CA TRP A 162 21.38 11.28 -3.73
C TRP A 162 20.40 11.87 -2.70
N GLN A 163 20.77 12.95 -2.02
CA GLN A 163 19.93 13.65 -1.04
C GLN A 163 18.58 14.09 -1.64
N LEU A 164 18.55 14.34 -2.96
CA LEU A 164 17.33 14.72 -3.66
C LEU A 164 16.25 13.62 -3.63
N ILE A 165 16.60 12.35 -3.39
CA ILE A 165 15.60 11.28 -3.21
C ILE A 165 14.66 11.56 -2.04
N PHE A 166 15.11 12.29 -1.02
CA PHE A 166 14.31 12.75 0.12
C PHE A 166 13.76 14.15 -0.09
N LEU A 167 14.59 15.06 -0.61
CA LEU A 167 14.20 16.47 -0.77
C LEU A 167 13.13 16.69 -1.85
N ILE A 168 12.99 15.77 -2.80
CA ILE A 168 11.90 15.79 -3.80
C ILE A 168 10.51 15.76 -3.16
N ASN A 169 10.38 15.23 -1.96
CA ASN A 169 9.13 15.19 -1.21
C ASN A 169 8.70 16.59 -0.71
N ILE A 170 9.64 17.52 -0.50
CA ILE A 170 9.40 18.79 0.19
C ILE A 170 8.39 19.70 -0.53
N PRO A 171 8.45 19.93 -1.85
CA PRO A 171 7.45 20.73 -2.55
C PRO A 171 6.02 20.19 -2.35
N PHE A 172 5.86 18.87 -2.41
CA PHE A 172 4.57 18.21 -2.21
C PHE A 172 4.08 18.31 -0.76
N VAL A 173 5.00 18.19 0.21
CA VAL A 173 4.70 18.38 1.63
C VAL A 173 4.24 19.81 1.90
N ILE A 174 4.93 20.82 1.37
CA ILE A 174 4.55 22.23 1.55
C ILE A 174 3.15 22.48 0.98
N LEU A 175 2.85 21.97 -0.20
CA LEU A 175 1.52 22.07 -0.79
C LEU A 175 0.46 21.36 0.08
N GLY A 176 0.75 20.16 0.55
CA GLY A 176 -0.12 19.39 1.43
C GLY A 176 -0.40 20.13 2.76
N ILE A 177 0.63 20.68 3.39
CA ILE A 177 0.51 21.50 4.62
C ILE A 177 -0.34 22.75 4.36
N ALA A 178 -0.07 23.49 3.28
CA ALA A 178 -0.80 24.71 2.95
C ALA A 178 -2.29 24.43 2.73
N CYS A 179 -2.63 23.43 1.91
CA CYS A 179 -4.01 23.03 1.66
C CYS A 179 -4.71 22.54 2.94
N ASN A 180 -4.02 21.73 3.74
CA ASN A 180 -4.57 21.16 4.97
C ASN A 180 -4.80 22.24 6.05
N ASN A 181 -3.84 23.15 6.24
CA ASN A 181 -3.97 24.27 7.16
C ASN A 181 -5.13 25.20 6.79
N PHE A 182 -5.31 25.47 5.50
CA PHE A 182 -6.44 26.25 5.01
C PHE A 182 -7.78 25.56 5.33
N LEU A 183 -7.86 24.23 5.18
CA LEU A 183 -9.06 23.44 5.51
C LEU A 183 -9.32 23.43 7.02
N LEU A 184 -8.29 23.25 7.86
CA LEU A 184 -8.39 23.25 9.32
C LEU A 184 -8.99 24.56 9.86
N ASN A 185 -8.66 25.69 9.25
CA ASN A 185 -9.21 27.00 9.64
C ASN A 185 -10.66 27.22 9.20
N LYS A 186 -11.20 26.39 8.31
CA LYS A 186 -12.54 26.56 7.73
C LYS A 186 -13.52 25.46 8.07
N LEU A 187 -13.02 24.29 8.45
CA LEU A 187 -13.83 23.11 8.75
C LEU A 187 -13.64 22.69 10.20
N SER A 188 -14.76 22.48 10.90
CA SER A 188 -14.75 21.92 12.24
C SER A 188 -15.12 20.43 12.15
N GLU A 189 -14.21 19.54 12.53
CA GLU A 189 -14.49 18.13 12.69
C GLU A 189 -14.99 17.86 14.11
N LYS A 190 -15.98 16.97 14.23
CA LYS A 190 -16.46 16.52 15.54
C LYS A 190 -15.42 15.60 16.18
N ASN A 191 -14.96 15.95 17.37
CA ASN A 191 -14.10 15.07 18.15
C ASN A 191 -14.93 13.92 18.74
N ASN A 192 -14.43 12.70 18.58
CA ASN A 192 -15.03 11.52 19.21
C ASN A 192 -14.33 11.26 20.57
N LYS A 193 -15.12 10.90 21.59
CA LYS A 193 -14.60 10.61 22.95
C LYS A 193 -13.97 9.19 23.07
N ARG A 194 -13.60 8.58 21.94
CA ARG A 194 -13.01 7.22 21.92
C ARG A 194 -11.71 7.19 22.73
N GLN A 195 -11.57 6.22 23.63
CA GLN A 195 -10.33 5.96 24.36
C GLN A 195 -9.38 5.14 23.49
N LEU A 196 -8.09 5.26 23.75
CA LEU A 196 -7.06 4.49 23.06
C LEU A 196 -6.86 3.14 23.74
N ASP A 197 -6.85 2.09 22.99
CA ASP A 197 -6.48 0.75 23.45
C ASP A 197 -4.96 0.56 23.37
N ILE A 198 -4.27 0.91 24.46
CA ILE A 198 -2.81 0.78 24.54
C ILE A 198 -2.39 -0.70 24.43
N LEU A 199 -3.16 -1.62 25.04
CA LEU A 199 -2.85 -3.05 24.99
C LEU A 199 -2.98 -3.59 23.56
N GLY A 200 -4.08 -3.29 22.86
CA GLY A 200 -4.26 -3.64 21.46
C GLY A 200 -3.19 -3.04 20.56
N ILE A 201 -2.80 -1.76 20.76
CA ILE A 201 -1.69 -1.12 20.04
C ILE A 201 -0.40 -1.90 20.22
N THR A 202 -0.07 -2.29 21.45
CA THR A 202 1.18 -3.01 21.75
C THR A 202 1.20 -4.41 21.12
N ILE A 203 0.12 -5.17 21.26
CA ILE A 203 0.00 -6.51 20.67
C ILE A 203 0.07 -6.43 19.14
N ASN A 204 -0.66 -5.48 18.53
CA ASN A 204 -0.60 -5.26 17.08
C ASN A 204 0.82 -4.89 16.61
N ALA A 205 1.53 -4.03 17.34
CA ALA A 205 2.90 -3.68 17.02
C ALA A 205 3.84 -4.89 17.08
N LEU A 206 3.78 -5.68 18.16
CA LEU A 206 4.60 -6.88 18.32
C LEU A 206 4.28 -7.93 17.24
N MET A 207 3.00 -8.12 16.91
CA MET A 207 2.54 -9.01 15.84
C MET A 207 3.15 -8.61 14.50
N LEU A 208 3.06 -7.32 14.14
CA LEU A 208 3.56 -6.83 12.85
C LEU A 208 5.09 -6.84 12.77
N VAL A 209 5.78 -6.46 13.84
CA VAL A 209 7.26 -6.57 13.93
C VAL A 209 7.69 -8.03 13.73
N SER A 210 7.09 -8.95 14.47
CA SER A 210 7.42 -10.38 14.37
C SER A 210 7.15 -10.91 12.95
N LEU A 211 6.02 -10.52 12.34
CA LEU A 211 5.69 -10.93 10.98
C LEU A 211 6.70 -10.40 9.95
N LEU A 212 6.92 -9.09 9.91
CA LEU A 212 7.72 -8.46 8.87
C LEU A 212 9.22 -8.81 9.02
N LEU A 213 9.74 -8.87 10.25
CA LEU A 213 11.09 -9.36 10.49
C LEU A 213 11.21 -10.84 10.15
N GLY A 214 10.24 -11.66 10.55
CA GLY A 214 10.21 -13.08 10.22
C GLY A 214 10.27 -13.31 8.71
N LEU A 215 9.44 -12.61 7.93
CA LEU A 215 9.44 -12.68 6.47
C LEU A 215 10.79 -12.25 5.86
N SER A 216 11.42 -11.20 6.39
CA SER A 216 12.71 -10.72 5.89
C SER A 216 13.86 -11.70 6.16
N LEU A 217 13.77 -12.50 7.22
CA LEU A 217 14.80 -13.47 7.61
C LEU A 217 14.67 -14.81 6.89
N LEU A 218 13.52 -15.15 6.29
CA LEU A 218 13.35 -16.39 5.53
C LEU A 218 14.33 -16.53 4.37
N ASN A 219 14.76 -15.44 3.78
CA ASN A 219 15.70 -15.44 2.66
C ASN A 219 17.18 -15.62 3.10
N LYS A 220 17.45 -15.65 4.43
CA LYS A 220 18.81 -15.83 4.99
C LYS A 220 18.93 -17.23 5.56
N LEU A 221 19.69 -18.12 4.91
CA LEU A 221 19.78 -19.54 5.26
C LEU A 221 20.13 -19.77 6.74
N HIS A 222 21.06 -18.99 7.31
CA HIS A 222 21.48 -19.10 8.70
C HIS A 222 20.47 -18.56 9.73
N LEU A 223 19.48 -17.79 9.28
CA LEU A 223 18.42 -17.20 10.12
C LEU A 223 17.02 -17.74 9.78
N PHE A 224 16.94 -18.72 8.87
CA PHE A 224 15.67 -19.27 8.40
C PHE A 224 14.77 -19.79 9.54
N ILE A 225 15.37 -20.51 10.50
CA ILE A 225 14.64 -21.03 11.68
C ILE A 225 14.11 -19.88 12.54
N VAL A 226 14.93 -18.83 12.75
CA VAL A 226 14.51 -17.63 13.49
C VAL A 226 13.35 -16.95 12.77
N GLY A 227 13.41 -16.85 11.44
CA GLY A 227 12.31 -16.34 10.61
C GLY A 227 11.02 -17.10 10.84
N ILE A 228 11.05 -18.43 10.83
CA ILE A 228 9.88 -19.29 11.11
C ILE A 228 9.33 -19.05 12.52
N ILE A 229 10.20 -19.02 13.54
CA ILE A 229 9.79 -18.78 14.94
C ILE A 229 9.08 -17.42 15.06
N LEU A 230 9.60 -16.38 14.42
CA LEU A 230 8.98 -15.06 14.44
C LEU A 230 7.62 -15.05 13.72
N ILE A 231 7.46 -15.77 12.62
CA ILE A 231 6.17 -15.88 11.93
C ILE A 231 5.15 -16.64 12.80
N LEU A 232 5.57 -17.75 13.43
CA LEU A 232 4.69 -18.49 14.33
C LEU A 232 4.31 -17.65 15.56
N SER A 233 5.26 -16.88 16.12
CA SER A 233 4.96 -15.95 17.22
C SER A 233 3.97 -14.85 16.78
N SER A 234 4.10 -14.35 15.54
CA SER A 234 3.13 -13.40 14.98
C SER A 234 1.73 -13.99 14.85
N LEU A 235 1.60 -15.24 14.43
CA LEU A 235 0.30 -15.93 14.37
C LEU A 235 -0.32 -16.07 15.76
N LEU A 236 0.48 -16.45 16.76
CA LEU A 236 0.04 -16.54 18.16
C LEU A 236 -0.41 -15.17 18.68
N LEU A 237 0.38 -14.12 18.44
CA LEU A 237 0.02 -12.74 18.80
C LEU A 237 -1.25 -12.27 18.07
N GLY A 238 -1.47 -12.71 16.84
CA GLY A 238 -2.70 -12.43 16.09
C GLY A 238 -3.94 -13.08 16.73
N ILE A 239 -3.81 -14.31 17.24
CA ILE A 239 -4.86 -14.98 17.99
C ILE A 239 -5.15 -14.24 19.31
N ILE A 240 -4.09 -13.86 20.04
CA ILE A 240 -4.22 -13.07 21.28
C ILE A 240 -4.88 -11.73 20.99
N PHE A 241 -4.44 -11.00 19.95
CA PHE A 241 -5.02 -9.75 19.50
C PHE A 241 -6.52 -9.89 19.21
N TYR A 242 -6.91 -10.93 18.48
CA TYR A 242 -8.32 -11.19 18.19
C TYR A 242 -9.18 -11.33 19.46
N TYR A 243 -8.74 -12.10 20.47
CA TYR A 243 -9.49 -12.28 21.72
C TYR A 243 -9.49 -11.02 22.59
N VAL A 244 -8.40 -10.25 22.62
CA VAL A 244 -8.32 -8.98 23.33
C VAL A 244 -9.27 -7.96 22.72
N GLU A 245 -9.22 -7.78 21.40
CA GLU A 245 -10.09 -6.85 20.68
C GLU A 245 -11.59 -7.23 20.77
N LEU A 246 -11.88 -8.54 20.73
CA LEU A 246 -13.26 -9.02 20.84
C LEU A 246 -13.94 -8.62 22.16
N ASN A 247 -13.16 -8.53 23.23
CA ASN A 247 -13.68 -8.25 24.59
C ASN A 247 -13.47 -6.80 25.03
N ASN A 248 -12.79 -5.98 24.24
CA ASN A 248 -12.48 -4.58 24.59
C ASN A 248 -13.54 -3.62 24.07
N LYS A 249 -14.08 -2.78 24.97
CA LYS A 249 -15.04 -1.71 24.62
C LYS A 249 -14.41 -0.59 23.78
N HIS A 250 -13.08 -0.44 23.86
CA HIS A 250 -12.30 0.60 23.18
C HIS A 250 -11.39 0.03 22.10
N ALA A 251 -11.74 -1.16 21.59
CA ALA A 251 -10.96 -1.93 20.61
C ALA A 251 -10.46 -1.05 19.45
N LEU A 252 -9.23 -1.31 18.99
CA LEU A 252 -8.67 -0.67 17.78
C LEU A 252 -9.52 -1.03 16.56
N ILE A 253 -9.90 -2.31 16.49
CA ILE A 253 -10.73 -2.88 15.43
C ILE A 253 -12.03 -3.37 16.08
N ASP A 254 -13.16 -2.86 15.63
CA ASP A 254 -14.47 -3.37 16.06
C ASP A 254 -14.74 -4.74 15.43
N ILE A 255 -14.16 -5.80 16.02
CA ILE A 255 -14.33 -7.18 15.55
C ILE A 255 -15.80 -7.64 15.62
N LYS A 256 -16.56 -7.18 16.62
CA LYS A 256 -17.99 -7.52 16.72
C LYS A 256 -18.78 -6.87 15.58
N GLY A 257 -18.54 -5.60 15.32
CA GLY A 257 -19.12 -4.89 14.18
C GLY A 257 -18.75 -5.53 12.84
N LEU A 258 -17.49 -5.93 12.66
CA LEU A 258 -17.04 -6.65 11.46
C LEU A 258 -17.73 -8.00 11.30
N LYS A 259 -17.88 -8.80 12.38
CA LYS A 259 -18.61 -10.08 12.32
C LYS A 259 -20.06 -9.89 11.90
N ASN A 260 -20.70 -8.82 12.35
CA ASN A 260 -22.07 -8.50 11.98
C ASN A 260 -22.20 -7.90 10.58
N ASN A 261 -21.07 -7.56 9.94
CA ASN A 261 -21.04 -6.99 8.59
C ASN A 261 -20.12 -7.83 7.65
N PRO A 262 -20.60 -9.01 7.22
CA PRO A 262 -19.81 -9.91 6.37
C PRO A 262 -19.41 -9.29 5.02
N GLN A 263 -20.11 -8.25 4.57
CA GLN A 263 -19.75 -7.53 3.35
C GLN A 263 -18.40 -6.80 3.50
N VAL A 264 -18.17 -6.13 4.64
CA VAL A 264 -16.88 -5.46 4.92
C VAL A 264 -15.74 -6.49 4.97
N ILE A 265 -15.95 -7.63 5.63
CA ILE A 265 -14.96 -8.71 5.69
C ILE A 265 -14.60 -9.19 4.27
N SER A 266 -15.61 -9.39 3.42
CA SER A 266 -15.39 -9.81 2.02
C SER A 266 -14.54 -8.80 1.25
N TYR A 267 -14.84 -7.50 1.37
CA TYR A 267 -14.04 -6.45 0.70
C TYR A 267 -12.63 -6.33 1.27
N LEU A 268 -12.44 -6.54 2.59
CA LEU A 268 -11.12 -6.59 3.20
C LEU A 268 -10.30 -7.80 2.71
N LEU A 269 -10.92 -8.98 2.56
CA LEU A 269 -10.27 -10.16 1.96
C LEU A 269 -9.86 -9.89 0.50
N GLN A 270 -10.71 -9.23 -0.28
CA GLN A 270 -10.36 -8.79 -1.63
C GLN A 270 -9.16 -7.82 -1.62
N THR A 271 -9.08 -6.93 -0.63
CA THR A 271 -7.91 -6.04 -0.47
C THR A 271 -6.63 -6.84 -0.21
N VAL A 272 -6.69 -7.88 0.63
CA VAL A 272 -5.55 -8.77 0.89
C VAL A 272 -5.09 -9.47 -0.40
N THR A 273 -6.02 -10.06 -1.15
CA THR A 273 -5.67 -10.76 -2.40
C THR A 273 -5.12 -9.80 -3.46
N PHE A 274 -5.66 -8.59 -3.55
CA PHE A 274 -5.14 -7.56 -4.46
C PHE A 274 -3.74 -7.07 -4.05
N GLY A 275 -3.49 -6.90 -2.75
CA GLY A 275 -2.16 -6.55 -2.23
C GLY A 275 -1.12 -7.62 -2.57
N PHE A 276 -1.46 -8.90 -2.35
CA PHE A 276 -0.62 -10.03 -2.71
C PHE A 276 -0.34 -10.08 -4.23
N ALA A 277 -1.39 -9.93 -5.04
CA ALA A 277 -1.28 -9.91 -6.50
C ALA A 277 -0.38 -8.75 -6.98
N SER A 278 -0.53 -7.57 -6.39
CA SER A 278 0.31 -6.42 -6.71
C SER A 278 1.79 -6.69 -6.46
N ALA A 279 2.13 -7.34 -5.33
CA ALA A 279 3.51 -7.70 -5.04
C ALA A 279 4.10 -8.63 -6.11
N MET A 280 3.38 -9.66 -6.53
CA MET A 280 3.83 -10.61 -7.56
C MET A 280 4.01 -9.93 -8.92
N ILE A 281 3.08 -9.02 -9.28
CA ILE A 281 3.09 -8.32 -10.57
C ILE A 281 4.22 -7.28 -10.65
N PHE A 282 4.65 -6.71 -9.53
CA PHE A 282 5.77 -5.77 -9.53
C PHE A 282 7.13 -6.44 -9.33
N LEU A 283 7.18 -7.60 -8.63
CA LEU A 283 8.42 -8.28 -8.31
C LEU A 283 8.90 -9.21 -9.43
N LEU A 284 8.02 -10.05 -10.00
CA LEU A 284 8.45 -11.15 -10.87
C LEU A 284 8.82 -10.72 -12.31
N PRO A 285 8.09 -9.81 -13.00
CA PRO A 285 8.36 -9.49 -14.40
C PRO A 285 9.75 -8.95 -14.71
N PRO A 286 10.39 -8.09 -13.88
CA PRO A 286 11.75 -7.63 -14.13
C PRO A 286 12.74 -8.79 -14.34
N PHE A 287 12.65 -9.85 -13.55
CA PHE A 287 13.54 -11.01 -13.68
C PHE A 287 13.33 -11.74 -15.02
N ILE A 288 12.10 -11.82 -15.52
CA ILE A 288 11.83 -12.41 -16.85
C ILE A 288 12.42 -11.52 -17.94
N PHE A 289 12.19 -10.21 -17.88
CA PHE A 289 12.70 -9.28 -18.89
C PHE A 289 14.23 -9.30 -18.97
N GLU A 290 14.92 -9.27 -17.82
CA GLU A 290 16.36 -9.19 -17.76
C GLU A 290 17.04 -10.55 -18.04
N GLN A 291 16.54 -11.64 -17.46
CA GLN A 291 17.24 -12.92 -17.52
C GLN A 291 16.72 -13.85 -18.62
N SER A 292 15.41 -13.81 -18.97
CA SER A 292 14.89 -14.66 -20.04
C SER A 292 14.90 -13.97 -21.40
N TYR A 293 14.67 -12.66 -21.45
CA TYR A 293 14.70 -11.88 -22.70
C TYR A 293 16.00 -11.09 -22.88
N HIS A 294 16.93 -11.13 -21.92
CA HIS A 294 18.23 -10.43 -21.95
C HIS A 294 18.12 -8.92 -22.22
N LEU A 295 17.07 -8.28 -21.68
CA LEU A 295 16.86 -6.85 -21.85
C LEU A 295 17.67 -6.05 -20.83
N GLU A 296 18.08 -4.85 -21.22
CA GLU A 296 18.72 -3.91 -20.32
C GLU A 296 17.75 -3.40 -19.22
N VAL A 297 18.31 -3.04 -18.05
CA VAL A 297 17.54 -2.53 -16.90
C VAL A 297 16.65 -1.34 -17.29
N GLY A 298 17.15 -0.43 -18.15
CA GLY A 298 16.39 0.71 -18.63
C GLY A 298 15.17 0.31 -19.47
N GLN A 299 15.30 -0.67 -20.36
CA GLN A 299 14.21 -1.21 -21.17
C GLN A 299 13.19 -1.93 -20.28
N THR A 300 13.66 -2.76 -19.35
CA THR A 300 12.84 -3.42 -18.33
C THR A 300 11.98 -2.41 -17.56
N GLY A 301 12.58 -1.29 -17.12
CA GLY A 301 11.88 -0.23 -16.42
C GLY A 301 10.71 0.34 -17.21
N PHE A 302 10.83 0.52 -18.52
CA PHE A 302 9.71 0.96 -19.38
C PHE A 302 8.64 -0.11 -19.55
N LEU A 303 9.03 -1.37 -19.69
CA LEU A 303 8.10 -2.46 -19.99
C LEU A 303 7.22 -2.82 -18.79
N VAL A 304 7.74 -2.71 -17.56
CA VAL A 304 6.94 -2.92 -16.34
C VAL A 304 5.91 -1.81 -16.10
N LEU A 305 6.00 -0.66 -16.78
CA LEU A 305 5.01 0.41 -16.71
C LEU A 305 3.63 0.00 -17.24
N GLY A 306 3.49 -1.16 -17.88
CA GLY A 306 2.20 -1.67 -18.35
C GLY A 306 1.15 -1.69 -17.23
N ALA A 307 1.44 -2.34 -16.09
CA ALA A 307 0.50 -2.50 -14.99
C ALA A 307 0.05 -1.14 -14.40
N PRO A 308 0.96 -0.24 -14.02
CA PRO A 308 0.59 1.05 -13.46
C PRO A 308 -0.13 1.95 -14.47
N THR A 309 0.25 1.93 -15.73
CA THR A 309 -0.43 2.71 -16.79
C THR A 309 -1.89 2.29 -16.93
N GLY A 310 -2.14 0.97 -16.99
CA GLY A 310 -3.50 0.41 -16.99
C GLY A 310 -4.28 0.86 -15.75
N LEU A 311 -3.67 0.76 -14.56
CA LEU A 311 -4.30 1.14 -13.30
C LEU A 311 -4.70 2.63 -13.29
N VAL A 312 -3.81 3.53 -13.66
CA VAL A 312 -4.07 4.99 -13.67
C VAL A 312 -5.18 5.34 -14.67
N LEU A 313 -5.10 4.87 -15.91
CA LEU A 313 -6.06 5.16 -16.95
C LEU A 313 -7.46 4.65 -16.58
N PHE A 314 -7.53 3.40 -16.12
CA PHE A 314 -8.82 2.76 -15.86
C PHE A 314 -9.40 3.08 -14.48
N SER A 315 -8.61 3.53 -13.50
CA SER A 315 -9.14 4.16 -12.27
C SER A 315 -9.94 5.42 -12.59
N ARG A 316 -9.45 6.24 -13.54
CA ARG A 316 -10.17 7.45 -13.98
C ARG A 316 -11.44 7.11 -14.76
N ILE A 317 -11.37 6.13 -15.66
CA ILE A 317 -12.54 5.66 -16.44
C ILE A 317 -13.58 5.06 -15.50
N SER A 318 -13.17 4.15 -14.62
CA SER A 318 -14.02 3.49 -13.63
C SER A 318 -14.76 4.51 -12.75
N SER A 319 -14.04 5.49 -12.20
CA SER A 319 -14.63 6.51 -11.33
C SER A 319 -15.57 7.49 -12.03
N LYS A 320 -15.45 7.65 -13.36
CA LYS A 320 -16.41 8.45 -14.16
C LYS A 320 -17.69 7.69 -14.48
N ILE A 321 -17.60 6.39 -14.74
CA ILE A 321 -18.72 5.54 -15.11
C ILE A 321 -19.48 5.08 -13.86
N ASN A 322 -18.78 4.87 -12.76
CA ASN A 322 -19.34 4.40 -11.50
C ASN A 322 -19.79 5.58 -10.63
N ASN A 323 -21.07 5.82 -10.55
CA ASN A 323 -21.68 6.86 -9.71
C ASN A 323 -21.75 6.47 -8.22
N GLY A 324 -21.17 5.33 -7.80
CA GLY A 324 -21.19 4.82 -6.43
C GLY A 324 -22.15 3.68 -6.18
N ASP A 325 -23.22 3.57 -6.95
CA ASP A 325 -24.25 2.51 -6.81
C ASP A 325 -23.75 1.15 -7.31
N LYS A 326 -22.74 1.15 -8.17
CA LYS A 326 -22.20 -0.05 -8.83
C LYS A 326 -20.83 -0.48 -8.31
N ASN A 327 -20.42 -0.01 -7.14
CA ASN A 327 -19.08 -0.33 -6.58
C ASN A 327 -18.82 -1.82 -6.50
N LYS A 328 -19.82 -2.61 -6.06
CA LYS A 328 -19.75 -4.06 -6.02
C LYS A 328 -19.48 -4.68 -7.41
N LEU A 329 -20.24 -4.27 -8.42
CA LEU A 329 -20.07 -4.75 -9.79
C LEU A 329 -18.68 -4.42 -10.34
N PHE A 330 -18.20 -3.19 -10.10
CA PHE A 330 -16.90 -2.75 -10.57
C PHE A 330 -15.75 -3.47 -9.85
N SER A 331 -15.88 -3.78 -8.57
CA SER A 331 -14.93 -4.62 -7.84
C SER A 331 -14.84 -6.02 -8.45
N HIS A 332 -16.00 -6.65 -8.78
CA HIS A 332 -16.03 -7.97 -9.41
C HIS A 332 -15.45 -7.95 -10.83
N ILE A 333 -15.82 -6.96 -11.65
CA ILE A 333 -15.24 -6.79 -13.00
C ILE A 333 -13.72 -6.67 -12.90
N GLY A 334 -13.24 -5.85 -11.98
CA GLY A 334 -11.79 -5.67 -11.75
C GLY A 334 -11.09 -6.98 -11.41
N LEU A 335 -11.60 -7.76 -10.45
CA LEU A 335 -11.03 -9.05 -10.09
C LEU A 335 -11.11 -10.06 -11.24
N SER A 336 -12.19 -10.07 -12.03
CA SER A 336 -12.30 -10.94 -13.21
C SER A 336 -11.25 -10.60 -14.27
N ILE A 337 -10.99 -9.32 -14.51
CA ILE A 337 -9.93 -8.88 -15.43
C ILE A 337 -8.54 -9.27 -14.89
N ILE A 338 -8.32 -9.18 -13.57
CA ILE A 338 -7.08 -9.65 -12.94
C ILE A 338 -6.90 -11.16 -13.16
N ILE A 339 -7.96 -11.97 -13.03
CA ILE A 339 -7.92 -13.41 -13.31
C ILE A 339 -7.52 -13.66 -14.77
N ILE A 340 -8.13 -12.96 -15.73
CA ILE A 340 -7.78 -13.05 -17.15
C ILE A 340 -6.32 -12.72 -17.39
N SER A 341 -5.83 -11.62 -16.78
CA SER A 341 -4.43 -11.23 -16.86
C SER A 341 -3.49 -12.33 -16.31
N LEU A 342 -3.78 -12.88 -15.13
CA LEU A 342 -2.96 -13.91 -14.51
C LEU A 342 -2.94 -15.20 -15.35
N ILE A 343 -4.07 -15.61 -15.91
CA ILE A 343 -4.13 -16.74 -16.86
C ILE A 343 -3.26 -16.44 -18.08
N PHE A 344 -3.36 -15.25 -18.65
CA PHE A 344 -2.54 -14.84 -19.79
C PHE A 344 -1.04 -14.87 -19.46
N LEU A 345 -0.65 -14.34 -18.29
CA LEU A 345 0.74 -14.34 -17.81
C LEU A 345 1.28 -15.77 -17.58
N LEU A 346 0.45 -16.69 -17.08
CA LEU A 346 0.81 -18.10 -16.91
C LEU A 346 1.11 -18.83 -18.24
N LEU A 347 0.50 -18.40 -19.33
CA LEU A 347 0.68 -18.97 -20.66
C LEU A 347 1.90 -18.41 -21.40
N ILE A 348 2.52 -17.33 -20.90
CA ILE A 348 3.69 -16.70 -21.55
C ILE A 348 4.83 -17.71 -21.68
N ASN A 349 5.40 -17.71 -22.90
CA ASN A 349 6.57 -18.49 -23.25
C ASN A 349 7.71 -17.53 -23.68
N PRO A 350 8.97 -17.76 -23.29
CA PRO A 350 10.12 -16.95 -23.70
C PRO A 350 10.30 -16.80 -25.22
N ASN A 351 9.74 -17.73 -26.00
CA ASN A 351 9.75 -17.65 -27.47
C ASN A 351 8.76 -16.61 -28.02
N TRP A 352 7.87 -16.06 -27.18
CA TRP A 352 6.94 -15.02 -27.59
C TRP A 352 7.58 -13.64 -27.50
N PRO A 353 7.08 -12.65 -28.27
CA PRO A 353 7.54 -11.27 -28.11
C PRO A 353 7.36 -10.77 -26.68
N TYR A 354 8.40 -10.15 -26.12
CA TYR A 354 8.39 -9.63 -24.75
C TYR A 354 7.29 -8.58 -24.50
N GLN A 355 6.79 -7.93 -25.56
CA GLN A 355 5.69 -6.98 -25.50
C GLN A 355 4.38 -7.63 -24.99
N LEU A 356 4.22 -8.95 -25.18
CA LEU A 356 3.04 -9.67 -24.66
C LEU A 356 3.07 -9.75 -23.14
N LEU A 357 4.24 -9.83 -22.49
CA LEU A 357 4.35 -9.73 -21.05
C LEU A 357 3.87 -8.35 -20.57
N THR A 358 4.31 -7.28 -21.22
CA THR A 358 3.84 -5.91 -20.94
C THR A 358 2.33 -5.77 -21.15
N LEU A 359 1.77 -6.39 -22.19
CA LEU A 359 0.31 -6.43 -22.42
C LEU A 359 -0.41 -7.13 -21.26
N GLY A 360 0.09 -8.26 -20.79
CA GLY A 360 -0.44 -8.96 -19.62
C GLY A 360 -0.44 -8.08 -18.38
N LEU A 361 0.67 -7.37 -18.13
CA LEU A 361 0.77 -6.39 -17.04
C LEU A 361 -0.23 -5.24 -17.20
N PHE A 362 -0.42 -4.73 -18.42
CA PHE A 362 -1.40 -3.69 -18.70
C PHE A 362 -2.84 -4.16 -18.43
N ILE A 363 -3.18 -5.40 -18.81
CA ILE A 363 -4.49 -6.01 -18.51
C ILE A 363 -4.68 -6.13 -16.99
N TYR A 364 -3.64 -6.52 -16.23
CA TYR A 364 -3.68 -6.49 -14.77
C TYR A 364 -4.00 -5.08 -14.25
N GLY A 365 -3.33 -4.07 -14.80
CA GLY A 365 -3.57 -2.67 -14.47
C GLY A 365 -5.01 -2.23 -14.73
N ILE A 366 -5.61 -2.65 -15.86
CA ILE A 366 -7.03 -2.40 -16.14
C ILE A 366 -7.89 -2.95 -14.99
N GLY A 367 -7.68 -4.23 -14.62
CA GLY A 367 -8.39 -4.86 -13.52
C GLY A 367 -8.22 -4.11 -12.19
N GLY A 368 -6.99 -3.73 -11.85
CA GLY A 368 -6.68 -2.93 -10.66
C GLY A 368 -7.37 -1.56 -10.67
N GLY A 369 -7.44 -0.91 -11.83
CA GLY A 369 -8.11 0.38 -12.02
C GLY A 369 -9.63 0.33 -11.80
N TYR A 370 -10.29 -0.76 -12.19
CA TYR A 370 -11.69 -1.01 -11.86
C TYR A 370 -11.86 -1.40 -10.40
N PHE A 371 -10.99 -2.27 -9.88
CA PHE A 371 -11.12 -2.87 -8.56
C PHE A 371 -10.86 -1.87 -7.44
N GLN A 372 -9.71 -1.21 -7.43
CA GLN A 372 -9.21 -0.51 -6.25
C GLN A 372 -10.11 0.64 -5.77
N PRO A 373 -10.55 1.59 -6.63
CA PRO A 373 -11.46 2.65 -6.19
C PRO A 373 -12.81 2.10 -5.71
N ALA A 374 -13.35 1.10 -6.41
CA ALA A 374 -14.63 0.49 -6.08
C ALA A 374 -14.58 -0.26 -4.75
N ASN A 375 -13.50 -1.01 -4.48
CA ASN A 375 -13.30 -1.72 -3.22
C ASN A 375 -13.15 -0.76 -2.03
N ILE A 376 -12.33 0.31 -2.15
CA ILE A 376 -12.20 1.34 -1.12
C ILE A 376 -13.56 1.98 -0.84
N ALA A 377 -14.30 2.38 -1.87
CA ALA A 377 -15.61 2.98 -1.71
C ALA A 377 -16.59 2.02 -1.01
N SER A 378 -16.59 0.73 -1.38
CA SER A 378 -17.45 -0.29 -0.76
C SER A 378 -17.17 -0.47 0.73
N ILE A 379 -15.90 -0.55 1.12
CA ILE A 379 -15.49 -0.66 2.53
C ILE A 379 -15.97 0.56 3.32
N MET A 380 -15.75 1.76 2.78
CA MET A 380 -16.11 3.00 3.45
C MET A 380 -17.64 3.20 3.55
N GLN A 381 -18.41 2.87 2.50
CA GLN A 381 -19.87 2.94 2.50
C GLN A 381 -20.51 1.97 3.48
N ALA A 382 -19.91 0.78 3.65
CA ALA A 382 -20.39 -0.23 4.58
C ALA A 382 -19.97 0.03 6.04
N SER A 383 -19.16 1.05 6.30
CA SER A 383 -18.64 1.38 7.63
C SER A 383 -19.27 2.65 8.20
N PRO A 384 -19.58 2.69 9.52
CA PRO A 384 -20.07 3.90 10.17
C PRO A 384 -19.10 5.08 10.01
N MET A 385 -19.65 6.30 9.84
CA MET A 385 -18.85 7.52 9.62
C MET A 385 -17.85 7.79 10.76
N GLU A 386 -18.20 7.41 11.97
CA GLU A 386 -17.43 7.64 13.20
C GLU A 386 -16.14 6.84 13.26
N ILE A 387 -16.05 5.73 12.51
CA ILE A 387 -14.92 4.81 12.51
C ILE A 387 -14.25 4.68 11.13
N GLN A 388 -14.54 5.57 10.19
CA GLN A 388 -13.97 5.48 8.84
C GLN A 388 -12.46 5.69 8.81
N GLY A 389 -11.89 6.43 9.78
CA GLY A 389 -10.45 6.55 9.93
C GLY A 389 -9.79 5.23 10.31
N SER A 390 -10.29 4.55 11.33
CA SER A 390 -9.79 3.23 11.74
C SER A 390 -10.07 2.15 10.69
N THR A 391 -11.21 2.19 9.99
CA THR A 391 -11.52 1.25 8.90
C THR A 391 -10.58 1.45 7.69
N GLY A 392 -10.31 2.70 7.31
CA GLY A 392 -9.35 3.01 6.24
C GLY A 392 -7.94 2.59 6.60
N ALA A 393 -7.54 2.81 7.85
CA ALA A 393 -6.26 2.34 8.37
C ALA A 393 -6.14 0.82 8.36
N LEU A 394 -7.20 0.09 8.77
CA LEU A 394 -7.26 -1.37 8.71
C LEU A 394 -7.13 -1.88 7.28
N GLN A 395 -7.86 -1.30 6.34
CA GLN A 395 -7.79 -1.65 4.92
C GLN A 395 -6.35 -1.48 4.40
N ARG A 396 -5.69 -0.37 4.73
CA ARG A 396 -4.30 -0.11 4.30
C ARG A 396 -3.30 -1.02 4.99
N MET A 397 -3.45 -1.28 6.29
CA MET A 397 -2.62 -2.22 7.03
C MET A 397 -2.67 -3.62 6.39
N LEU A 398 -3.86 -4.13 6.14
CA LEU A 398 -4.05 -5.44 5.50
C LEU A 398 -3.44 -5.50 4.11
N GLN A 399 -3.58 -4.44 3.31
CA GLN A 399 -2.96 -4.35 1.98
C GLN A 399 -1.43 -4.37 2.07
N ASN A 400 -0.82 -3.59 2.98
CA ASN A 400 0.62 -3.54 3.17
C ASN A 400 1.19 -4.89 3.67
N ILE A 401 0.49 -5.57 4.59
CA ILE A 401 0.85 -6.92 5.04
C ILE A 401 0.81 -7.90 3.87
N ALA A 402 -0.24 -7.86 3.07
CA ALA A 402 -0.40 -8.75 1.92
C ALA A 402 0.68 -8.52 0.85
N ILE A 403 1.07 -7.26 0.60
CA ILE A 403 2.20 -6.92 -0.27
C ILE A 403 3.49 -7.52 0.29
N SER A 404 3.74 -7.40 1.59
CA SER A 404 4.95 -7.93 2.23
C SER A 404 5.02 -9.47 2.14
N ILE A 405 3.90 -10.15 2.40
CA ILE A 405 3.80 -11.62 2.27
C ILE A 405 4.01 -12.04 0.81
N GLY A 406 3.35 -11.37 -0.13
CA GLY A 406 3.49 -11.63 -1.56
C GLY A 406 4.94 -11.45 -2.03
N SER A 407 5.60 -10.37 -1.63
CA SER A 407 7.01 -10.13 -1.96
C SER A 407 7.93 -11.22 -1.39
N ALA A 408 7.71 -11.65 -0.13
CA ALA A 408 8.49 -12.70 0.48
C ALA A 408 8.32 -14.05 -0.24
N ILE A 409 7.07 -14.42 -0.56
CA ILE A 409 6.77 -15.66 -1.31
C ILE A 409 7.33 -15.58 -2.72
N GLY A 410 7.20 -14.45 -3.42
CA GLY A 410 7.76 -14.25 -4.75
C GLY A 410 9.28 -14.37 -4.77
N ALA A 411 9.98 -13.75 -3.80
CA ALA A 411 11.42 -13.88 -3.65
C ALA A 411 11.84 -15.34 -3.32
N THR A 412 11.05 -16.04 -2.50
CA THR A 412 11.30 -17.46 -2.20
C THR A 412 11.14 -18.32 -3.45
N CYS A 413 10.12 -18.08 -4.28
CA CYS A 413 9.97 -18.78 -5.58
C CYS A 413 11.18 -18.56 -6.47
N LEU A 414 11.65 -17.31 -6.62
CA LEU A 414 12.85 -16.99 -7.42
C LEU A 414 14.12 -17.67 -6.89
N ASN A 415 14.26 -17.81 -5.57
CA ASN A 415 15.42 -18.46 -4.96
C ASN A 415 15.39 -19.98 -5.13
N ILE A 416 14.24 -20.63 -4.90
CA ILE A 416 14.10 -22.10 -4.99
C ILE A 416 14.28 -22.58 -6.44
N TRP A 417 13.69 -21.87 -7.38
CA TRP A 417 13.75 -22.19 -8.81
C TRP A 417 14.65 -21.22 -9.58
N SER A 418 15.81 -20.86 -9.01
CA SER A 418 16.74 -19.92 -9.61
C SER A 418 17.26 -20.37 -10.98
N ASN A 419 17.31 -21.68 -11.27
CA ASN A 419 17.68 -22.25 -12.55
C ASN A 419 16.55 -22.29 -13.60
N ASP A 420 15.29 -22.08 -13.17
CA ASP A 420 14.11 -22.03 -14.05
C ASP A 420 13.19 -20.88 -13.59
N LEU A 421 13.54 -19.69 -14.03
CA LEU A 421 12.79 -18.48 -13.68
C LEU A 421 11.36 -18.50 -14.22
N LEU A 422 11.13 -19.14 -15.35
CA LEU A 422 9.78 -19.26 -15.90
C LEU A 422 8.89 -20.10 -15.00
N LEU A 423 9.42 -21.21 -14.45
CA LEU A 423 8.72 -22.02 -13.46
C LEU A 423 8.49 -21.24 -12.17
N ALA A 424 9.51 -20.52 -11.66
CA ALA A 424 9.39 -19.68 -10.46
C ALA A 424 8.26 -18.67 -10.59
N THR A 425 8.19 -17.96 -11.72
CA THR A 425 7.15 -16.94 -11.96
C THR A 425 5.77 -17.55 -12.17
N ARG A 426 5.68 -18.68 -12.89
CA ARG A 426 4.41 -19.41 -13.04
C ARG A 426 3.86 -19.90 -11.71
N ILE A 427 4.70 -20.38 -10.81
CA ILE A 427 4.25 -20.76 -9.45
C ILE A 427 3.73 -19.54 -8.69
N GLY A 428 4.45 -18.42 -8.70
CA GLY A 428 4.03 -17.18 -8.05
C GLY A 428 2.69 -16.66 -8.59
N TRP A 429 2.53 -16.61 -9.91
CA TRP A 429 1.26 -16.19 -10.53
C TRP A 429 0.16 -17.23 -10.35
N GLY A 430 0.48 -18.53 -10.31
CA GLY A 430 -0.48 -19.60 -10.03
C GLY A 430 -1.07 -19.51 -8.62
N ILE A 431 -0.22 -19.30 -7.60
CA ILE A 431 -0.66 -19.04 -6.22
C ILE A 431 -1.57 -17.81 -6.20
N THR A 432 -1.17 -16.74 -6.87
CA THR A 432 -1.94 -15.50 -6.95
C THR A 432 -3.31 -15.73 -7.58
N LEU A 433 -3.37 -16.46 -8.69
CA LEU A 433 -4.61 -16.80 -9.39
C LEU A 433 -5.58 -17.55 -8.48
N ILE A 434 -5.10 -18.56 -7.76
CA ILE A 434 -5.91 -19.33 -6.81
C ILE A 434 -6.50 -18.40 -5.72
N LEU A 435 -5.68 -17.53 -5.13
CA LEU A 435 -6.14 -16.60 -4.10
C LEU A 435 -7.21 -15.64 -4.63
N VAL A 436 -7.03 -15.10 -5.83
CA VAL A 436 -8.01 -14.16 -6.44
C VAL A 436 -9.31 -14.89 -6.76
N ILE A 437 -9.27 -16.13 -7.27
CA ILE A 437 -10.47 -16.93 -7.55
C ILE A 437 -11.23 -17.26 -6.24
N ILE A 438 -10.52 -17.62 -5.18
CA ILE A 438 -11.14 -17.89 -3.87
C ILE A 438 -11.85 -16.63 -3.35
N SER A 439 -11.17 -15.47 -3.40
CA SER A 439 -11.77 -14.21 -2.94
C SER A 439 -13.01 -13.81 -3.75
N LEU A 440 -13.04 -14.10 -5.04
CA LEU A 440 -14.20 -13.83 -5.89
C LEU A 440 -15.38 -14.77 -5.55
N LYS A 441 -15.12 -16.07 -5.30
CA LYS A 441 -16.15 -17.05 -4.94
C LYS A 441 -16.80 -16.78 -3.59
N GLU A 442 -16.03 -16.44 -2.57
CA GLU A 442 -16.58 -16.10 -1.25
C GLU A 442 -17.56 -14.95 -1.31
N VAL A 443 -17.29 -13.98 -2.16
CA VAL A 443 -18.22 -12.87 -2.41
C VAL A 443 -19.51 -13.31 -3.08
N ILE A 444 -19.44 -14.23 -4.06
CA ILE A 444 -20.62 -14.73 -4.77
C ILE A 444 -21.54 -15.51 -3.81
N LYS A 445 -20.99 -16.36 -2.94
CA LYS A 445 -21.78 -17.13 -1.92
C LYS A 445 -22.57 -16.20 -0.99
N PHE A 446 -21.96 -15.13 -0.48
CA PHE A 446 -22.66 -14.17 0.39
C PHE A 446 -23.84 -13.46 -0.27
N PHE A 447 -23.94 -13.49 -1.58
CA PHE A 447 -24.96 -12.78 -2.32
C PHE A 447 -26.10 -13.67 -2.83
N HIS A 448 -25.93 -14.99 -2.82
CA HIS A 448 -27.02 -15.94 -3.12
C HIS A 448 -27.88 -16.27 -1.88
N HIS A 449 -27.46 -15.84 -0.67
CA HIS A 449 -28.22 -16.05 0.57
C HIS A 449 -29.00 -14.79 1.04
N LYS A 450 -29.18 -13.80 0.19
CA LYS A 450 -30.16 -12.70 0.31
C LYS A 450 -31.09 -12.69 -0.89
#